data_60f85d05bbd3a9aa53147a0d78ff3282
#
_entry.id   60f85d05bbd3a9aa53147a0d78ff3282
#
_cell.length_a   1.000
_cell.length_b   1.000
_cell.length_c   1.000
_cell.angle_alpha   90.00
_cell.angle_beta   90.00
_cell.angle_gamma   90.00
#
_symmetry.space_group_name_H-M   'P 1'
#
loop_
_entity.id
_entity.type
_entity.pdbx_description
1 polymer ?
#
loop_
_entity_poly.entity_id
_entity_poly.type
_entity_poly.pdbx_seq_one_letter_code
_entity_poly.pdbx_strand_id
1 'polypeptide(L)'
;MKRILYLTIFLYTLCGMSVYAQSRGTRGKAWRLERERQRAVYRALEQHQDSVSYQEALSALRDGSWVLEANNINFPNGLTRFVSSNTNYVSLTNGQGTIQTAYANFTYSPNGLGGVTVQGNVSGVSMSQDKDGNVYYSFNIQGNAISAVVSVTLTGGTNQASATITPNFTGRTITFDGYLVPYAQGTIFQGMPQW
;
A
#
# COMPACT_ATOMS: atom_id res chain seq x y z
N MET A 1 -45.72 28.45 -58.07
CA MET A 1 -44.36 27.82 -58.14
C MET A 1 -43.44 28.27 -57.02
N LYS A 2 -43.29 29.53 -56.66
CA LYS A 2 -42.40 30.00 -55.59
C LYS A 2 -42.71 29.42 -54.20
N ARG A 3 -43.96 29.17 -53.83
CA ARG A 3 -44.36 28.62 -52.51
C ARG A 3 -43.98 27.15 -52.33
N ILE A 4 -43.96 26.38 -53.39
CA ILE A 4 -43.54 24.94 -53.37
C ILE A 4 -42.04 24.84 -53.18
N LEU A 5 -41.27 25.76 -53.77
CA LEU A 5 -39.81 25.78 -53.66
C LEU A 5 -39.36 26.10 -52.21
N TYR A 6 -40.06 27.01 -51.52
CA TYR A 6 -39.76 27.32 -50.11
C TYR A 6 -40.07 26.13 -49.17
N LEU A 7 -41.13 25.38 -49.48
CA LEU A 7 -41.55 24.22 -48.68
C LEU A 7 -40.53 23.06 -48.81
N THR A 8 -40.02 22.86 -50.01
CA THR A 8 -38.96 21.82 -50.21
C THR A 8 -37.65 22.18 -49.56
N ILE A 9 -37.22 23.46 -49.60
CA ILE A 9 -36.01 23.93 -48.95
C ILE A 9 -36.15 23.83 -47.41
N PHE A 10 -37.31 24.16 -46.85
CA PHE A 10 -37.60 24.06 -45.42
C PHE A 10 -37.59 22.60 -44.94
N LEU A 11 -38.11 21.67 -45.76
CA LEU A 11 -38.07 20.23 -45.44
C LEU A 11 -36.64 19.66 -45.46
N TYR A 12 -35.81 20.11 -46.39
CA TYR A 12 -34.40 19.71 -46.46
C TYR A 12 -33.55 20.21 -45.26
N THR A 13 -33.82 21.43 -44.78
CA THR A 13 -33.13 21.98 -43.60
C THR A 13 -33.55 21.27 -42.32
N LEU A 14 -34.79 20.89 -42.17
CA LEU A 14 -35.28 20.11 -41.03
C LEU A 14 -34.69 18.69 -41.02
N CYS A 15 -34.56 18.02 -42.17
CA CYS A 15 -33.99 16.69 -42.27
C CYS A 15 -32.46 16.72 -41.97
N GLY A 16 -31.74 17.75 -42.40
CA GLY A 16 -30.31 17.94 -42.14
C GLY A 16 -30.01 18.14 -40.65
N MET A 17 -30.87 18.89 -39.92
CA MET A 17 -30.69 19.12 -38.48
C MET A 17 -30.88 17.86 -37.63
N SER A 18 -31.81 16.97 -38.01
CA SER A 18 -32.05 15.70 -37.27
C SER A 18 -30.89 14.73 -37.39
N VAL A 19 -30.22 14.65 -38.54
CA VAL A 19 -29.05 13.77 -38.74
C VAL A 19 -27.84 14.30 -37.97
N TYR A 20 -27.63 15.61 -37.89
CA TYR A 20 -26.56 16.22 -37.11
C TYR A 20 -26.74 16.05 -35.60
N ALA A 21 -27.95 16.12 -35.09
CA ALA A 21 -28.25 15.92 -33.66
C ALA A 21 -28.06 14.45 -33.25
N GLN A 22 -28.44 13.53 -34.11
CA GLN A 22 -28.31 12.08 -33.86
C GLN A 22 -26.84 11.62 -33.88
N SER A 23 -26.00 12.20 -34.74
CA SER A 23 -24.56 11.88 -34.77
C SER A 23 -23.78 12.35 -33.52
N ARG A 24 -24.17 13.46 -32.91
CA ARG A 24 -23.57 13.96 -31.67
C ARG A 24 -23.95 13.07 -30.47
N GLY A 25 -25.17 12.59 -30.39
CA GLY A 25 -25.66 11.71 -29.33
C GLY A 25 -24.96 10.32 -29.34
N THR A 26 -24.74 9.76 -30.52
CA THR A 26 -24.08 8.45 -30.69
C THR A 26 -22.59 8.52 -30.37
N ARG A 27 -21.87 9.57 -30.78
CA ARG A 27 -20.46 9.78 -30.42
C ARG A 27 -20.26 9.93 -28.91
N GLY A 28 -21.15 10.66 -28.23
CA GLY A 28 -21.10 10.80 -26.77
C GLY A 28 -21.33 9.48 -26.02
N LYS A 29 -22.24 8.64 -26.50
CA LYS A 29 -22.50 7.31 -25.93
C LYS A 29 -21.33 6.34 -26.17
N ALA A 30 -20.79 6.29 -27.38
CA ALA A 30 -19.64 5.46 -27.71
C ALA A 30 -18.41 5.80 -26.85
N TRP A 31 -18.13 7.09 -26.66
CA TRP A 31 -17.01 7.53 -25.82
C TRP A 31 -17.20 7.24 -24.33
N ARG A 32 -18.44 7.28 -23.80
CA ARG A 32 -18.73 6.85 -22.42
C ARG A 32 -18.49 5.34 -22.24
N LEU A 33 -18.99 4.53 -23.16
CA LEU A 33 -18.79 3.07 -23.15
C LEU A 33 -17.31 2.69 -23.22
N GLU A 34 -16.54 3.40 -24.04
CA GLU A 34 -15.10 3.15 -24.15
C GLU A 34 -14.36 3.48 -22.83
N ARG A 35 -14.69 4.61 -22.20
CA ARG A 35 -14.14 4.95 -20.87
C ARG A 35 -14.54 3.92 -19.79
N GLU A 36 -15.77 3.44 -19.82
CA GLU A 36 -16.24 2.42 -18.87
C GLU A 36 -15.48 1.11 -19.08
N ARG A 37 -15.25 0.68 -20.31
CA ARG A 37 -14.43 -0.48 -20.65
C ARG A 37 -12.98 -0.31 -20.18
N GLN A 38 -12.36 0.81 -20.47
CA GLN A 38 -11.01 1.10 -20.01
C GLN A 38 -10.91 1.06 -18.48
N ARG A 39 -11.84 1.70 -17.77
CA ARG A 39 -11.89 1.66 -16.31
C ARG A 39 -12.10 0.25 -15.76
N ALA A 40 -12.90 -0.58 -16.44
CA ALA A 40 -13.10 -1.97 -16.04
C ALA A 40 -11.81 -2.80 -16.22
N VAL A 41 -11.10 -2.60 -17.33
CA VAL A 41 -9.80 -3.26 -17.57
C VAL A 41 -8.77 -2.84 -16.53
N TYR A 42 -8.64 -1.53 -16.25
CA TYR A 42 -7.71 -1.06 -15.21
C TYR A 42 -8.03 -1.63 -13.84
N ARG A 43 -9.30 -1.62 -13.42
CA ARG A 43 -9.71 -2.24 -12.14
C ARG A 43 -9.41 -3.74 -12.09
N ALA A 44 -9.64 -4.46 -13.19
CA ALA A 44 -9.32 -5.89 -13.23
C ALA A 44 -7.81 -6.17 -13.12
N LEU A 45 -6.97 -5.32 -13.74
CA LEU A 45 -5.52 -5.41 -13.62
C LEU A 45 -5.05 -5.08 -12.19
N GLU A 46 -5.56 -4.01 -11.58
CA GLU A 46 -5.27 -3.66 -10.19
C GLU A 46 -5.65 -4.80 -9.24
N GLN A 47 -6.86 -5.34 -9.35
CA GLN A 47 -7.31 -6.46 -8.53
C GLN A 47 -6.43 -7.71 -8.70
N HIS A 48 -5.97 -7.99 -9.92
CA HIS A 48 -5.06 -9.11 -10.17
C HIS A 48 -3.69 -8.86 -9.52
N GLN A 49 -3.13 -7.66 -9.68
CA GLN A 49 -1.86 -7.27 -9.05
C GLN A 49 -1.95 -7.35 -7.52
N ASP A 50 -3.00 -6.80 -6.93
CA ASP A 50 -3.25 -6.85 -5.50
C ASP A 50 -3.33 -8.29 -4.99
N SER A 51 -4.04 -9.16 -5.72
CA SER A 51 -4.16 -10.58 -5.37
C SER A 51 -2.80 -11.30 -5.41
N VAL A 52 -1.97 -11.04 -6.42
CA VAL A 52 -0.62 -11.62 -6.50
C VAL A 52 0.24 -11.12 -5.36
N SER A 53 0.27 -9.79 -5.14
CA SER A 53 1.05 -9.18 -4.06
C SER A 53 0.63 -9.68 -2.68
N TYR A 54 -0.68 -9.92 -2.48
CA TYR A 54 -1.19 -10.53 -1.25
C TYR A 54 -0.66 -11.96 -1.04
N GLN A 55 -0.68 -12.80 -2.08
CA GLN A 55 -0.18 -14.18 -1.98
C GLN A 55 1.33 -14.22 -1.70
N GLU A 56 2.10 -13.34 -2.31
CA GLU A 56 3.54 -13.20 -2.04
C GLU A 56 3.80 -12.76 -0.60
N ALA A 57 3.06 -11.76 -0.11
CA ALA A 57 3.14 -11.28 1.27
C ALA A 57 2.75 -12.37 2.28
N LEU A 58 1.68 -13.12 2.00
CA LEU A 58 1.21 -14.22 2.82
C LEU A 58 2.25 -15.37 2.90
N SER A 59 2.87 -15.71 1.76
CA SER A 59 3.95 -16.70 1.73
C SER A 59 5.16 -16.22 2.53
N ALA A 60 5.58 -14.98 2.34
CA ALA A 60 6.69 -14.37 3.06
C ALA A 60 6.51 -14.39 4.60
N LEU A 61 5.27 -14.13 5.08
CA LEU A 61 4.93 -14.26 6.50
C LEU A 61 5.08 -15.69 7.00
N ARG A 62 4.60 -16.69 6.24
CA ARG A 62 4.73 -18.12 6.58
C ARG A 62 6.18 -18.58 6.61
N ASP A 63 6.96 -18.11 5.66
CA ASP A 63 8.39 -18.43 5.54
C ASP A 63 9.26 -17.69 6.57
N GLY A 64 8.71 -16.70 7.27
CA GLY A 64 9.44 -15.87 8.22
C GLY A 64 10.55 -15.04 7.54
N SER A 65 10.34 -14.63 6.29
CA SER A 65 11.29 -13.85 5.49
C SER A 65 10.59 -12.75 4.73
N TRP A 66 10.36 -11.62 5.40
CA TRP A 66 9.55 -10.51 4.90
C TRP A 66 10.10 -9.15 5.37
N VAL A 67 9.68 -8.10 4.68
CA VAL A 67 9.86 -6.71 5.10
C VAL A 67 8.56 -5.93 4.88
N LEU A 68 8.17 -5.14 5.88
CA LEU A 68 7.15 -4.12 5.79
C LEU A 68 7.86 -2.79 5.55
N GLU A 69 7.76 -2.27 4.35
CA GLU A 69 8.28 -0.98 3.91
C GLU A 69 7.26 0.11 4.24
N ALA A 70 7.56 0.96 5.24
CA ALA A 70 6.59 1.89 5.79
C ALA A 70 6.54 3.21 5.03
N ASN A 71 5.34 3.64 4.68
CA ASN A 71 5.06 4.97 4.14
C ASN A 71 4.70 5.98 5.23
N ASN A 72 4.17 5.49 6.35
CA ASN A 72 3.76 6.29 7.50
C ASN A 72 4.25 5.67 8.80
N ILE A 73 4.52 6.53 9.77
CA ILE A 73 4.75 6.13 11.17
C ILE A 73 3.78 6.92 12.05
N ASN A 74 3.01 6.19 12.86
CA ASN A 74 2.09 6.74 13.84
C ASN A 74 2.71 6.64 15.24
N PHE A 75 2.76 7.77 15.94
CA PHE A 75 3.34 7.90 17.28
C PHE A 75 2.26 7.92 18.35
N PRO A 76 2.60 7.56 19.61
CA PRO A 76 1.65 7.50 20.73
C PRO A 76 0.90 8.81 21.04
N ASN A 77 1.47 9.94 20.64
CA ASN A 77 0.89 11.28 20.80
C ASN A 77 -0.10 11.68 19.71
N GLY A 78 -0.48 10.74 18.82
CA GLY A 78 -1.37 10.97 17.69
C GLY A 78 -0.70 11.63 16.48
N LEU A 79 0.61 11.86 16.52
CA LEU A 79 1.35 12.39 15.38
C LEU A 79 1.59 11.31 14.34
N THR A 80 1.20 11.56 13.09
CA THR A 80 1.55 10.75 11.93
C THR A 80 2.62 11.45 11.11
N ARG A 81 3.64 10.72 10.68
CA ARG A 81 4.69 11.20 9.78
C ARG A 81 4.74 10.35 8.52
N PHE A 82 4.71 11.01 7.36
CA PHE A 82 5.05 10.38 6.09
C PHE A 82 6.57 10.22 6.00
N VAL A 83 7.01 9.04 5.64
CA VAL A 83 8.42 8.66 5.65
C VAL A 83 8.82 7.94 4.35
N SER A 84 10.12 7.83 4.11
CA SER A 84 10.65 7.09 2.97
C SER A 84 10.68 5.59 3.28
N SER A 85 10.05 4.77 2.47
CA SER A 85 9.84 3.35 2.73
C SER A 85 11.15 2.52 2.72
N ASN A 86 12.15 2.96 1.97
CA ASN A 86 13.44 2.27 1.91
C ASN A 86 14.30 2.43 3.17
N THR A 87 14.02 3.43 4.02
CA THR A 87 14.76 3.69 5.26
C THR A 87 13.91 3.55 6.52
N ASN A 88 12.61 3.31 6.38
CA ASN A 88 11.68 3.10 7.49
C ASN A 88 10.94 1.77 7.28
N TYR A 89 11.29 0.77 8.07
CA TYR A 89 10.77 -0.56 7.88
C TYR A 89 10.80 -1.43 9.14
N VAL A 90 10.03 -2.49 9.10
CA VAL A 90 10.10 -3.62 10.02
C VAL A 90 10.35 -4.87 9.20
N SER A 91 11.34 -5.67 9.57
CA SER A 91 11.66 -6.90 8.84
C SER A 91 11.92 -8.08 9.75
N LEU A 92 11.71 -9.27 9.21
CA LEU A 92 12.11 -10.55 9.79
C LEU A 92 12.81 -11.38 8.72
N THR A 93 13.97 -11.89 9.04
CA THR A 93 14.70 -12.85 8.19
C THR A 93 15.64 -13.69 9.05
N ASN A 94 15.73 -14.98 8.76
CA ASN A 94 16.61 -15.91 9.47
C ASN A 94 16.45 -15.89 11.01
N GLY A 95 15.23 -15.67 11.51
CA GLY A 95 14.95 -15.57 12.95
C GLY A 95 15.42 -14.27 13.60
N GLN A 96 15.87 -13.30 12.81
CA GLN A 96 16.30 -11.99 13.27
C GLN A 96 15.32 -10.91 12.81
N GLY A 97 14.82 -10.13 13.75
CA GLY A 97 13.97 -8.97 13.50
C GLY A 97 14.80 -7.69 13.42
N THR A 98 14.44 -6.78 12.51
CA THR A 98 15.02 -5.45 12.42
C THR A 98 13.89 -4.43 12.39
N ILE A 99 14.01 -3.37 13.19
CA ILE A 99 13.11 -2.21 13.17
C ILE A 99 13.97 -0.99 12.93
N GLN A 100 13.67 -0.24 11.87
CA GLN A 100 14.41 0.96 11.52
C GLN A 100 13.49 2.14 11.32
N THR A 101 13.88 3.27 11.89
CA THR A 101 13.28 4.60 11.67
C THR A 101 14.34 5.56 11.13
N ALA A 102 13.94 6.45 10.21
CA ALA A 102 14.79 7.49 9.64
C ALA A 102 13.88 8.67 9.21
N TYR A 103 13.45 9.49 10.16
CA TYR A 103 12.46 10.56 9.91
C TYR A 103 12.86 11.92 10.47
N ALA A 104 14.00 12.02 11.12
CA ALA A 104 14.42 13.24 11.77
C ALA A 104 15.65 13.85 11.09
N ASN A 105 15.60 15.14 10.84
CA ASN A 105 16.75 15.92 10.39
C ASN A 105 17.69 16.19 11.59
N PHE A 106 18.20 15.13 12.21
CA PHE A 106 19.18 15.27 13.28
C PHE A 106 20.59 15.47 12.68
N THR A 107 21.30 16.45 13.19
CA THR A 107 22.71 16.67 12.88
C THR A 107 23.57 15.47 13.32
N TYR A 108 23.09 14.71 14.29
CA TYR A 108 23.66 13.45 14.75
C TYR A 108 22.54 12.44 14.96
N SER A 109 22.61 11.31 14.27
CA SER A 109 21.65 10.22 14.44
C SER A 109 22.40 8.91 14.68
N PRO A 110 21.91 8.09 15.62
CA PRO A 110 22.57 6.83 15.98
C PRO A 110 22.78 5.88 14.79
N ASN A 111 21.85 5.82 13.84
CA ASN A 111 21.96 4.92 12.67
C ASN A 111 22.57 5.60 11.43
N GLY A 112 22.98 6.85 11.51
CA GLY A 112 23.50 7.62 10.37
C GLY A 112 22.45 8.09 9.36
N LEU A 113 21.14 7.79 9.56
CA LEU A 113 20.03 8.06 8.64
C LEU A 113 18.98 9.05 9.20
N GLY A 114 19.22 9.63 10.36
CA GLY A 114 18.24 10.51 11.02
C GLY A 114 17.29 9.76 11.95
N GLY A 115 17.67 8.60 12.48
CA GLY A 115 16.81 7.79 13.33
C GLY A 115 17.55 6.70 14.10
N VAL A 116 16.90 5.56 14.28
CA VAL A 116 17.38 4.41 15.06
C VAL A 116 17.16 3.12 14.27
N THR A 117 18.16 2.25 14.31
CA THR A 117 18.05 0.86 13.83
C THR A 117 18.29 -0.06 15.02
N VAL A 118 17.34 -0.93 15.31
CA VAL A 118 17.43 -1.94 16.37
C VAL A 118 17.24 -3.33 15.80
N GLN A 119 18.00 -4.28 16.30
CA GLN A 119 17.95 -5.67 15.90
C GLN A 119 17.83 -6.60 17.11
N GLY A 120 17.18 -7.72 16.92
CA GLY A 120 17.01 -8.71 17.97
C GLY A 120 16.58 -10.07 17.43
N ASN A 121 16.77 -11.08 18.26
CA ASN A 121 16.28 -12.42 17.99
C ASN A 121 14.76 -12.48 18.15
N VAL A 122 14.12 -13.21 17.28
CA VAL A 122 12.66 -13.38 17.25
C VAL A 122 12.28 -14.69 17.90
N SER A 123 11.21 -14.65 18.71
CA SER A 123 10.64 -15.81 19.37
C SER A 123 9.13 -15.69 19.51
N GLY A 124 8.43 -16.80 19.80
CA GLY A 124 6.99 -16.80 20.06
C GLY A 124 6.16 -16.35 18.87
N VAL A 125 6.55 -16.74 17.65
CA VAL A 125 5.81 -16.41 16.42
C VAL A 125 4.45 -17.07 16.45
N SER A 126 3.40 -16.27 16.22
CA SER A 126 2.01 -16.70 16.08
C SER A 126 1.42 -16.08 14.83
N MET A 127 0.64 -16.86 14.08
CA MET A 127 -0.05 -16.42 12.87
C MET A 127 -1.46 -16.96 12.85
N SER A 128 -2.41 -16.10 12.56
CA SER A 128 -3.82 -16.46 12.34
C SER A 128 -4.40 -15.67 11.17
N GLN A 129 -5.42 -16.23 10.53
CA GLN A 129 -6.13 -15.59 9.41
C GLN A 129 -7.62 -15.60 9.69
N ASP A 130 -8.30 -14.49 9.43
CA ASP A 130 -9.74 -14.40 9.53
C ASP A 130 -10.47 -14.80 8.23
N LYS A 131 -11.81 -14.72 8.24
CA LYS A 131 -12.67 -15.10 7.10
C LYS A 131 -12.56 -14.11 5.94
N ASP A 132 -12.16 -12.88 6.21
CA ASP A 132 -12.01 -11.81 5.21
C ASP A 132 -10.62 -11.82 4.58
N GLY A 133 -9.76 -12.76 5.02
CA GLY A 133 -8.41 -12.93 4.52
C GLY A 133 -7.38 -12.03 5.23
N ASN A 134 -7.75 -11.27 6.25
CA ASN A 134 -6.77 -10.52 7.02
C ASN A 134 -5.90 -11.50 7.83
N VAL A 135 -4.60 -11.21 7.88
CA VAL A 135 -3.64 -12.04 8.61
C VAL A 135 -3.10 -11.25 9.80
N TYR A 136 -3.15 -11.88 10.95
CA TYR A 136 -2.60 -11.38 12.20
C TYR A 136 -1.35 -12.20 12.53
N TYR A 137 -0.21 -11.53 12.55
CA TYR A 137 1.10 -12.12 12.77
C TYR A 137 1.77 -11.42 13.95
N SER A 138 2.19 -12.15 14.96
CA SER A 138 2.84 -11.55 16.14
C SER A 138 4.06 -12.34 16.58
N PHE A 139 5.02 -11.63 17.16
CA PHE A 139 6.25 -12.21 17.71
C PHE A 139 6.88 -11.30 18.76
N ASN A 140 7.77 -11.87 19.55
CA ASN A 140 8.62 -11.12 20.47
C ASN A 140 9.99 -10.89 19.80
N ILE A 141 10.51 -9.66 19.91
CA ILE A 141 11.87 -9.31 19.51
C ILE A 141 12.67 -8.96 20.73
N GLN A 142 13.85 -9.56 20.87
CA GLN A 142 14.76 -9.28 21.98
C GLN A 142 16.21 -9.15 21.48
N GLY A 143 16.82 -8.01 21.79
CA GLY A 143 18.21 -7.66 21.50
C GLY A 143 18.76 -6.70 22.54
N ASN A 144 20.00 -6.25 22.35
CA ASN A 144 20.66 -5.35 23.30
C ASN A 144 19.93 -4.02 23.48
N ALA A 145 19.39 -3.48 22.39
CA ALA A 145 18.71 -2.17 22.37
C ALA A 145 17.20 -2.28 22.29
N ILE A 146 16.63 -3.48 22.29
CA ILE A 146 15.19 -3.68 22.13
C ILE A 146 14.68 -4.90 22.88
N SER A 147 13.51 -4.73 23.53
CA SER A 147 12.65 -5.80 24.00
C SER A 147 11.21 -5.35 23.77
N ALA A 148 10.51 -5.99 22.83
CA ALA A 148 9.19 -5.58 22.40
C ALA A 148 8.36 -6.74 21.86
N VAL A 149 7.03 -6.55 21.88
CA VAL A 149 6.08 -7.34 21.10
C VAL A 149 5.82 -6.60 19.79
N VAL A 150 5.90 -7.32 18.68
CA VAL A 150 5.57 -6.82 17.34
C VAL A 150 4.32 -7.53 16.86
N SER A 151 3.30 -6.77 16.49
CA SER A 151 2.05 -7.27 15.93
C SER A 151 1.88 -6.71 14.52
N VAL A 152 1.81 -7.59 13.51
CA VAL A 152 1.63 -7.24 12.12
C VAL A 152 0.25 -7.67 11.67
N THR A 153 -0.47 -6.77 11.01
CA THR A 153 -1.76 -7.05 10.37
C THR A 153 -1.60 -6.84 8.87
N LEU A 154 -1.80 -7.90 8.07
CA LEU A 154 -1.86 -7.85 6.62
C LEU A 154 -3.32 -7.79 6.18
N THR A 155 -3.69 -6.81 5.38
CA THR A 155 -5.06 -6.63 4.87
C THR A 155 -5.40 -7.66 3.80
N GLY A 156 -6.54 -8.32 3.93
CA GLY A 156 -7.00 -9.34 2.97
C GLY A 156 -7.10 -8.79 1.55
N GLY A 157 -6.56 -9.55 0.58
CA GLY A 157 -6.60 -9.23 -0.85
C GLY A 157 -5.59 -8.19 -1.33
N THR A 158 -4.76 -7.62 -0.45
CA THR A 158 -3.69 -6.66 -0.80
C THR A 158 -2.44 -6.95 0.02
N ASN A 159 -1.29 -6.38 -0.34
CA ASN A 159 -0.09 -6.43 0.51
C ASN A 159 0.05 -5.23 1.46
N GLN A 160 -1.02 -4.44 1.63
CA GLN A 160 -1.04 -3.39 2.64
C GLN A 160 -1.00 -4.00 4.04
N ALA A 161 -0.10 -3.50 4.86
CA ALA A 161 0.10 -4.01 6.21
C ALA A 161 0.43 -2.91 7.21
N SER A 162 0.15 -3.21 8.48
CA SER A 162 0.45 -2.37 9.62
C SER A 162 1.24 -3.18 10.65
N ALA A 163 2.37 -2.66 11.11
CA ALA A 163 3.17 -3.26 12.17
C ALA A 163 3.17 -2.37 13.40
N THR A 164 2.64 -2.88 14.49
CA THR A 164 2.59 -2.22 15.78
C THR A 164 3.68 -2.78 16.69
N ILE A 165 4.57 -1.92 17.16
CA ILE A 165 5.68 -2.25 18.06
C ILE A 165 5.33 -1.73 19.46
N THR A 166 5.25 -2.65 20.41
CA THR A 166 4.97 -2.35 21.82
C THR A 166 6.19 -2.73 22.67
N PRO A 167 7.03 -1.76 23.05
CA PRO A 167 8.18 -2.01 23.91
C PRO A 167 7.73 -2.45 25.31
N ASN A 168 8.42 -3.46 25.86
CA ASN A 168 8.05 -4.06 27.17
C ASN A 168 8.25 -3.09 28.36
N PHE A 169 9.13 -2.09 28.23
CA PHE A 169 9.50 -1.23 29.34
C PHE A 169 8.95 0.19 29.30
N THR A 170 8.49 0.70 28.13
CA THR A 170 8.09 2.10 28.00
C THR A 170 6.59 2.30 27.76
N GLY A 171 5.86 1.29 27.35
CA GLY A 171 4.45 1.36 27.01
C GLY A 171 4.08 2.30 25.85
N ARG A 172 5.08 2.84 25.15
CA ARG A 172 4.88 3.76 24.02
C ARG A 172 4.88 2.97 22.72
N THR A 173 3.71 2.73 22.21
CA THR A 173 3.51 1.98 20.96
C THR A 173 3.78 2.84 19.74
N ILE A 174 4.49 2.31 18.76
CA ILE A 174 4.73 2.94 17.45
C ILE A 174 4.15 2.02 16.39
N THR A 175 3.42 2.58 15.43
CA THR A 175 2.83 1.83 14.32
C THR A 175 3.42 2.26 13.00
N PHE A 176 3.83 1.30 12.18
CA PHE A 176 4.33 1.46 10.82
C PHE A 176 3.25 0.99 9.87
N ASP A 177 2.81 1.84 8.95
CA ASP A 177 1.86 1.47 7.89
C ASP A 177 2.54 1.54 6.53
N GLY A 178 2.35 0.51 5.71
CA GLY A 178 2.99 0.42 4.41
C GLY A 178 2.64 -0.86 3.65
N TYR A 179 3.61 -1.38 2.93
CA TYR A 179 3.45 -2.59 2.12
C TYR A 179 4.39 -3.69 2.59
N LEU A 180 3.84 -4.90 2.74
CA LEU A 180 4.61 -6.08 3.10
C LEU A 180 5.00 -6.83 1.83
N VAL A 181 6.29 -7.11 1.70
CA VAL A 181 6.86 -7.83 0.56
C VAL A 181 7.82 -8.92 1.06
N PRO A 182 8.12 -9.94 0.25
CA PRO A 182 9.21 -10.88 0.53
C PRO A 182 10.52 -10.14 0.77
N TYR A 183 11.33 -10.59 1.73
CA TYR A 183 12.58 -9.91 2.09
C TYR A 183 13.53 -9.73 0.90
N ALA A 184 13.57 -10.70 -0.01
CA ALA A 184 14.40 -10.67 -1.21
C ALA A 184 13.94 -9.61 -2.25
N GLN A 185 12.70 -9.14 -2.17
CA GLN A 185 12.14 -8.10 -3.05
C GLN A 185 12.19 -6.71 -2.39
N GLY A 186 12.54 -6.63 -1.11
CA GLY A 186 12.62 -5.38 -0.38
C GLY A 186 13.66 -4.42 -0.95
N THR A 187 13.32 -3.13 -0.99
CA THR A 187 14.21 -2.04 -1.47
C THR A 187 14.89 -1.30 -0.33
N ILE A 188 15.03 -1.96 0.81
CA ILE A 188 15.48 -1.36 2.07
C ILE A 188 16.98 -1.04 2.08
N PHE A 189 17.32 0.06 2.75
CA PHE A 189 18.68 0.43 3.09
C PHE A 189 18.85 0.40 4.62
N GLN A 190 19.71 -0.50 5.09
CA GLN A 190 19.94 -0.67 6.52
C GLN A 190 21.02 0.28 7.02
N GLY A 191 20.67 1.11 8.00
CA GLY A 191 21.61 1.92 8.75
C GLY A 191 22.35 1.13 9.82
N MET A 192 23.31 1.76 10.50
CA MET A 192 24.07 1.12 11.56
C MET A 192 23.16 0.70 12.72
N PRO A 193 23.19 -0.59 13.13
CA PRO A 193 22.44 -1.03 14.30
C PRO A 193 22.97 -0.44 15.59
N GLN A 194 22.08 -0.19 16.55
CA GLN A 194 22.46 0.13 17.92
C GLN A 194 22.86 -1.14 18.68
N TRP A 195 23.96 -1.06 19.40
CA TRP A 195 24.53 -2.14 20.23
C TRP A 195 24.04 -2.04 21.67
#